data_53e5e82aea702f502689bf315ed735b1
#
_entry.id   53e5e82aea702f502689bf315ed735b1
#
_cell.length_a   1.000
_cell.length_b   1.000
_cell.length_c   1.000
_cell.angle_alpha   90.00
_cell.angle_beta   90.00
_cell.angle_gamma   90.00
#
_symmetry.space_group_name_H-M   'P 1'
#
loop_
_entity.id
_entity.type
_entity.pdbx_description
1 polymer ?
#
loop_
_entity_poly.entity_id
_entity_poly.type
_entity_poly.pdbx_seq_one_letter_code
_entity_poly.pdbx_strand_id
1 'polypeptide(L)'
;MSSLTKVARELDIPGATGMRKQELIFEILRARAEKSGLIFSEGVLEVLPDGFGFLRAPDYNYLAGPDDIYVSPSQIRKFDLHTGDTVAGQIRPPKEGERYFALIKVEAVNFEPPARGKERIFFENLTALYPQEKIKLEADAENLSTRVMDLMTPLGKG
;
A
#
# COMPACT_ATOMS: atom_id res chain seq x y z
N MET A 1 -17.59 -9.64 -5.11
CA MET A 1 -18.50 -8.86 -6.00
C MET A 1 -19.83 -8.58 -5.33
N SER A 2 -20.58 -9.57 -4.81
CA SER A 2 -21.92 -9.35 -4.23
C SER A 2 -22.00 -8.32 -3.08
N SER A 3 -20.99 -8.26 -2.20
CA SER A 3 -20.97 -7.30 -1.10
C SER A 3 -20.73 -5.86 -1.56
N LEU A 4 -19.82 -5.64 -2.50
CA LEU A 4 -19.55 -4.31 -3.07
C LEU A 4 -20.76 -3.76 -3.83
N THR A 5 -21.42 -4.60 -4.64
CA THR A 5 -22.62 -4.20 -5.38
C THR A 5 -23.79 -3.84 -4.43
N LYS A 6 -23.85 -4.50 -3.25
CA LYS A 6 -24.85 -4.17 -2.21
C LYS A 6 -24.59 -2.79 -1.62
N VAL A 7 -23.36 -2.49 -1.24
CA VAL A 7 -22.95 -1.18 -0.73
C VAL A 7 -23.16 -0.07 -1.78
N ALA A 8 -22.86 -0.35 -3.05
CA ALA A 8 -23.08 0.59 -4.13
C ALA A 8 -24.55 0.95 -4.33
N ARG A 9 -25.46 -0.03 -4.15
CA ARG A 9 -26.91 0.23 -4.20
C ARG A 9 -27.39 1.06 -3.00
N GLU A 10 -26.85 0.82 -1.80
CA GLU A 10 -27.15 1.62 -0.61
C GLU A 10 -26.69 3.10 -0.75
N LEU A 11 -25.72 3.34 -1.62
CA LEU A 11 -25.19 4.68 -1.93
C LEU A 11 -25.80 5.30 -3.19
N ASP A 12 -26.81 4.65 -3.80
CA ASP A 12 -27.50 5.10 -5.02
C ASP A 12 -26.57 5.35 -6.22
N ILE A 13 -25.52 4.51 -6.38
CA ILE A 13 -24.56 4.64 -7.49
C ILE A 13 -25.19 4.09 -8.77
N PRO A 14 -25.39 4.93 -9.81
CA PRO A 14 -25.99 4.48 -11.07
C PRO A 14 -25.04 3.54 -11.83
N GLY A 15 -25.59 2.45 -12.39
CA GLY A 15 -24.80 1.53 -13.22
C GLY A 15 -23.88 0.55 -12.47
N ALA A 16 -23.97 0.45 -11.13
CA ALA A 16 -23.11 -0.36 -10.27
C ALA A 16 -22.99 -1.86 -10.68
N THR A 17 -23.97 -2.41 -11.36
CA THR A 17 -23.96 -3.82 -11.80
C THR A 17 -23.12 -4.10 -13.05
N GLY A 18 -22.80 -3.05 -13.82
CA GLY A 18 -22.01 -3.15 -15.06
C GLY A 18 -20.55 -2.69 -14.90
N MET A 19 -20.19 -2.14 -13.76
CA MET A 19 -18.85 -1.61 -13.50
C MET A 19 -17.84 -2.69 -13.16
N ARG A 20 -16.59 -2.51 -13.55
CA ARG A 20 -15.47 -3.33 -13.09
C ARG A 20 -15.24 -3.10 -11.59
N LYS A 21 -14.62 -4.09 -10.90
CA LYS A 21 -14.38 -4.02 -9.44
C LYS A 21 -13.69 -2.72 -9.02
N GLN A 22 -12.68 -2.28 -9.76
CA GLN A 22 -11.94 -1.04 -9.48
C GLN A 22 -12.79 0.21 -9.66
N GLU A 23 -13.52 0.30 -10.75
CA GLU A 23 -14.45 1.42 -11.02
C GLU A 23 -15.52 1.51 -9.93
N LEU A 24 -16.05 0.35 -9.52
CA LEU A 24 -17.06 0.28 -8.47
C LEU A 24 -16.51 0.74 -7.10
N ILE A 25 -15.28 0.36 -6.75
CA ILE A 25 -14.61 0.81 -5.54
C ILE A 25 -14.40 2.33 -5.59
N PHE A 26 -13.90 2.85 -6.71
CA PHE A 26 -13.69 4.28 -6.92
C PHE A 26 -14.99 5.09 -6.70
N GLU A 27 -16.10 4.67 -7.31
CA GLU A 27 -17.39 5.35 -7.16
C GLU A 27 -17.97 5.22 -5.75
N ILE A 28 -17.78 4.09 -5.07
CA ILE A 28 -18.17 3.93 -3.66
C ILE A 28 -17.38 4.90 -2.76
N LEU A 29 -16.06 5.00 -2.97
CA LEU A 29 -15.21 5.93 -2.21
C LEU A 29 -15.60 7.37 -2.48
N ARG A 30 -15.88 7.73 -3.74
CA ARG A 30 -16.36 9.06 -4.13
C ARG A 30 -17.67 9.41 -3.44
N ALA A 31 -18.68 8.54 -3.51
CA ALA A 31 -19.97 8.77 -2.89
C ALA A 31 -19.89 8.90 -1.34
N ARG A 32 -18.98 8.11 -0.71
CA ARG A 32 -18.69 8.26 0.73
C ARG A 32 -18.02 9.58 1.05
N ALA A 33 -17.06 10.03 0.22
CA ALA A 33 -16.39 11.32 0.40
C ALA A 33 -17.35 12.49 0.30
N GLU A 34 -18.28 12.45 -0.63
CA GLU A 34 -19.32 13.48 -0.80
C GLU A 34 -20.24 13.54 0.42
N LYS A 35 -20.54 12.40 1.08
CA LYS A 35 -21.38 12.35 2.28
C LYS A 35 -20.65 12.72 3.58
N SER A 36 -19.39 12.35 3.75
CA SER A 36 -18.64 12.49 5.02
C SER A 36 -17.47 13.48 4.96
N GLY A 37 -17.17 14.05 3.81
CA GLY A 37 -16.17 15.11 3.62
C GLY A 37 -14.72 14.64 3.57
N LEU A 38 -14.34 13.64 4.34
CA LEU A 38 -12.98 13.07 4.40
C LEU A 38 -13.07 11.54 4.53
N ILE A 39 -12.24 10.84 3.79
CA ILE A 39 -12.10 9.38 3.87
C ILE A 39 -10.72 9.06 4.41
N PHE A 40 -10.66 8.04 5.26
CA PHE A 40 -9.40 7.42 5.65
C PHE A 40 -9.07 6.28 4.68
N SER A 41 -7.83 6.24 4.19
CA SER A 41 -7.35 5.18 3.31
C SER A 41 -5.87 4.89 3.57
N GLU A 42 -5.44 3.72 3.14
CA GLU A 42 -4.05 3.28 3.20
C GLU A 42 -3.62 2.61 1.90
N GLY A 43 -2.33 2.60 1.65
CA GLY A 43 -1.74 1.93 0.49
C GLY A 43 -0.22 1.93 0.55
N VAL A 44 0.40 1.19 -0.35
CA VAL A 44 1.85 1.16 -0.49
C VAL A 44 2.30 2.20 -1.50
N LEU A 45 3.23 3.05 -1.08
CA LEU A 45 3.73 4.16 -1.89
C LEU A 45 4.64 3.67 -3.01
N GLU A 46 4.37 4.13 -4.23
CA GLU A 46 5.30 4.13 -5.34
C GLU A 46 5.65 5.57 -5.69
N VAL A 47 6.93 5.93 -5.56
CA VAL A 47 7.45 7.26 -5.93
C VAL A 47 7.92 7.20 -7.37
N LEU A 48 7.42 8.14 -8.19
CA LEU A 48 7.80 8.27 -9.59
C LEU A 48 9.03 9.19 -9.77
N PRO A 49 9.76 9.08 -10.89
CA PRO A 49 10.94 9.91 -11.17
C PRO A 49 10.69 11.42 -11.08
N ASP A 50 9.46 11.85 -11.37
CA ASP A 50 9.03 13.25 -11.28
C ASP A 50 8.86 13.76 -9.84
N GLY A 51 9.08 12.90 -8.85
CA GLY A 51 9.07 13.23 -7.41
C GLY A 51 7.70 13.24 -6.74
N PHE A 52 6.62 12.95 -7.45
CA PHE A 52 5.31 12.63 -6.85
C PHE A 52 5.12 11.11 -6.75
N GLY A 53 4.09 10.65 -6.07
CA GLY A 53 3.83 9.23 -5.92
C GLY A 53 2.35 8.87 -5.91
N PHE A 54 2.11 7.57 -5.90
CA PHE A 54 0.78 6.98 -5.75
C PHE A 54 0.78 5.92 -4.66
N LEU A 55 -0.28 5.89 -3.86
CA LEU A 55 -0.55 4.76 -2.98
C LEU A 55 -1.28 3.68 -3.78
N ARG A 56 -0.67 2.51 -3.86
CA ARG A 56 -1.17 1.34 -4.58
C ARG A 56 -1.87 0.38 -3.63
N ALA A 57 -2.94 -0.24 -4.10
CA ALA A 57 -3.67 -1.23 -3.32
C ALA A 57 -3.07 -2.63 -3.49
N PRO A 58 -2.90 -3.41 -2.39
CA PRO A 58 -2.41 -4.79 -2.45
C PRO A 58 -3.37 -5.73 -3.21
N ASP A 59 -4.67 -5.43 -3.22
CA ASP A 59 -5.71 -6.21 -3.91
C ASP A 59 -5.48 -6.38 -5.41
N TYR A 60 -4.66 -5.52 -6.01
CA TYR A 60 -4.33 -5.52 -7.43
C TYR A 60 -2.84 -5.77 -7.70
N ASN A 61 -2.15 -6.44 -6.77
CA ASN A 61 -0.71 -6.67 -6.85
C ASN A 61 0.09 -5.38 -7.09
N TYR A 62 -0.36 -4.27 -6.49
CA TYR A 62 0.27 -2.94 -6.60
C TYR A 62 0.34 -2.37 -8.03
N LEU A 63 -0.48 -2.89 -8.95
CA LEU A 63 -0.57 -2.36 -10.31
C LEU A 63 -1.33 -1.04 -10.34
N ALA A 64 -0.99 -0.19 -11.32
CA ALA A 64 -1.65 1.09 -11.53
C ALA A 64 -3.15 0.93 -11.79
N GLY A 65 -3.97 1.72 -11.10
CA GLY A 65 -5.41 1.68 -11.21
C GLY A 65 -6.08 3.06 -11.04
N PRO A 66 -7.36 3.16 -11.37
CA PRO A 66 -8.12 4.41 -11.20
C PRO A 66 -8.38 4.76 -9.73
N ASP A 67 -8.25 3.81 -8.83
CA ASP A 67 -8.41 3.91 -7.39
C ASP A 67 -7.11 4.31 -6.66
N ASP A 68 -6.02 4.58 -7.39
CA ASP A 68 -4.78 5.05 -6.82
C ASP A 68 -4.94 6.42 -6.16
N ILE A 69 -4.17 6.65 -5.09
CA ILE A 69 -4.22 7.89 -4.34
C ILE A 69 -2.94 8.67 -4.60
N TYR A 70 -3.09 9.87 -5.13
CA TYR A 70 -1.97 10.78 -5.41
C TYR A 70 -1.34 11.30 -4.13
N VAL A 71 -0.01 11.27 -4.07
CA VAL A 71 0.82 11.82 -3.00
C VAL A 71 1.72 12.92 -3.56
N SER A 72 1.63 14.11 -2.98
CA SER A 72 2.39 15.26 -3.47
C SER A 72 3.88 15.18 -3.14
N PRO A 73 4.75 15.80 -3.94
CA PRO A 73 6.19 15.87 -3.65
C PRO A 73 6.52 16.53 -2.32
N SER A 74 5.69 17.48 -1.89
CA SER A 74 5.85 18.14 -0.60
C SER A 74 5.64 17.21 0.58
N GLN A 75 4.66 16.30 0.49
CA GLN A 75 4.41 15.28 1.53
C GLN A 75 5.52 14.22 1.54
N ILE A 76 5.97 13.77 0.36
CA ILE A 76 7.07 12.82 0.23
C ILE A 76 8.32 13.37 0.92
N ARG A 77 8.70 14.61 0.63
CA ARG A 77 9.88 15.25 1.26
C ARG A 77 9.68 15.54 2.73
N LYS A 78 8.48 15.97 3.14
CA LYS A 78 8.21 16.34 4.55
C LYS A 78 8.32 15.15 5.50
N PHE A 79 7.85 13.99 5.07
CA PHE A 79 7.79 12.76 5.88
C PHE A 79 8.87 11.75 5.51
N ASP A 80 9.77 12.12 4.60
CA ASP A 80 10.86 11.26 4.11
C ASP A 80 10.35 9.90 3.64
N LEU A 81 9.36 9.93 2.73
CA LEU A 81 8.69 8.74 2.24
C LEU A 81 9.44 8.13 1.05
N HIS A 82 9.52 6.82 1.05
CA HIS A 82 10.18 6.04 0.00
C HIS A 82 9.23 5.02 -0.64
N THR A 83 9.57 4.59 -1.84
CA THR A 83 8.83 3.49 -2.50
C THR A 83 8.85 2.25 -1.61
N GLY A 84 7.67 1.64 -1.42
CA GLY A 84 7.48 0.50 -0.53
C GLY A 84 6.96 0.85 0.87
N ASP A 85 6.94 2.13 1.26
CA ASP A 85 6.34 2.55 2.52
C ASP A 85 4.82 2.37 2.48
N THR A 86 4.26 1.79 3.53
CA THR A 86 2.80 1.77 3.76
C THR A 86 2.39 3.09 4.38
N VAL A 87 1.60 3.86 3.67
CA VAL A 87 1.13 5.17 4.13
C VAL A 87 -0.37 5.14 4.34
N ALA A 88 -0.81 5.57 5.52
CA ALA A 88 -2.21 5.71 5.87
C ALA A 88 -2.54 7.16 6.24
N GLY A 89 -3.73 7.61 5.84
CA GLY A 89 -4.14 8.97 6.13
C GLY A 89 -5.47 9.38 5.51
N GLN A 90 -5.75 10.65 5.60
CA GLN A 90 -6.98 11.25 5.10
C GLN A 90 -6.82 11.64 3.64
N ILE A 91 -7.79 11.24 2.83
CA ILE A 91 -7.85 11.53 1.41
C ILE A 91 -9.07 12.40 1.07
N ARG A 92 -9.00 13.11 -0.05
CA ARG A 92 -10.13 13.83 -0.64
C ARG A 92 -10.45 13.30 -2.03
N PRO A 93 -11.69 13.46 -2.47
CA PRO A 93 -12.05 13.15 -3.85
C PRO A 93 -11.32 14.06 -4.84
N PRO A 94 -11.20 13.62 -6.12
CA PRO A 94 -10.64 14.44 -7.18
C PRO A 94 -11.47 15.72 -7.36
N LYS A 95 -10.78 16.84 -7.59
CA LYS A 95 -11.37 18.12 -8.01
C LYS A 95 -11.64 18.12 -9.50
N GLU A 96 -12.30 19.16 -9.97
CA GLU A 96 -12.52 19.39 -11.40
C GLU A 96 -11.17 19.41 -12.14
N GLY A 97 -11.00 18.51 -13.13
CA GLY A 97 -9.75 18.30 -13.86
C GLY A 97 -8.76 17.30 -13.25
N GLU A 98 -8.97 16.84 -12.01
CA GLU A 98 -8.15 15.78 -11.40
C GLU A 98 -8.75 14.38 -11.68
N ARG A 99 -7.88 13.38 -11.80
CA ARG A 99 -8.31 11.99 -12.09
C ARG A 99 -8.27 11.08 -10.87
N TYR A 100 -7.45 11.41 -9.87
CA TYR A 100 -7.16 10.55 -8.72
C TYR A 100 -7.58 11.20 -7.41
N PHE A 101 -7.87 10.37 -6.42
CA PHE A 101 -7.96 10.84 -5.03
C PHE A 101 -6.62 11.43 -4.62
N ALA A 102 -6.63 12.37 -3.68
CA ALA A 102 -5.41 13.01 -3.21
C ALA A 102 -5.26 12.86 -1.69
N LEU A 103 -4.08 12.46 -1.23
CA LEU A 103 -3.73 12.42 0.18
C LEU A 103 -3.62 13.85 0.72
N ILE A 104 -4.41 14.16 1.76
CA ILE A 104 -4.40 15.48 2.42
C ILE A 104 -3.48 15.45 3.64
N LYS A 105 -3.64 14.42 4.47
CA LYS A 105 -2.95 14.31 5.76
C LYS A 105 -2.41 12.90 5.95
N VAL A 106 -1.11 12.80 6.19
CA VAL A 106 -0.47 11.55 6.60
C VAL A 106 -0.71 11.35 8.09
N GLU A 107 -1.27 10.22 8.47
CA GLU A 107 -1.55 9.86 9.87
C GLU A 107 -0.65 8.74 10.38
N ALA A 108 -0.26 7.81 9.50
CA ALA A 108 0.71 6.77 9.84
C ALA A 108 1.61 6.47 8.65
N VAL A 109 2.84 6.05 8.93
CA VAL A 109 3.82 5.53 7.98
C VAL A 109 4.38 4.24 8.56
N ASN A 110 4.23 3.12 7.82
CA ASN A 110 4.60 1.79 8.28
C ASN A 110 4.01 1.44 9.66
N PHE A 111 2.72 1.79 9.84
CA PHE A 111 1.94 1.57 11.07
C PHE A 111 2.41 2.38 12.30
N GLU A 112 3.34 3.31 12.12
CA GLU A 112 3.84 4.20 13.17
C GLU A 112 3.48 5.66 12.91
N PRO A 113 3.43 6.52 13.96
CA PRO A 113 3.22 7.95 13.79
C PRO A 113 4.30 8.58 12.89
N PRO A 114 3.96 9.53 12.00
CA PRO A 114 4.89 10.09 11.01
C PRO A 114 6.14 10.76 11.61
N ALA A 115 6.07 11.19 12.89
CA ALA A 115 7.19 11.80 13.60
C ALA A 115 8.39 10.86 13.76
N ARG A 116 8.16 9.56 13.86
CA ARG A 116 9.21 8.53 13.99
C ARG A 116 9.89 8.18 12.66
N GLY A 117 9.29 8.55 11.53
CA GLY A 117 9.85 8.24 10.21
C GLY A 117 11.25 8.80 9.97
N LYS A 118 11.62 9.89 10.65
CA LYS A 118 12.95 10.52 10.53
C LYS A 118 14.09 9.77 11.24
N GLU A 119 13.77 8.83 12.12
CA GLU A 119 14.75 8.03 12.85
C GLU A 119 15.02 6.67 12.18
N ARG A 120 14.43 6.44 11.01
CA ARG A 120 14.58 5.16 10.28
C ARG A 120 15.97 5.02 9.70
N ILE A 121 16.55 3.84 9.90
CA ILE A 121 17.76 3.44 9.19
C ILE A 121 17.33 2.83 7.86
N PHE A 122 17.74 3.45 6.75
CA PHE A 122 17.46 2.92 5.42
C PHE A 122 18.27 1.66 5.16
N PHE A 123 17.69 0.76 4.37
CA PHE A 123 18.33 -0.51 4.00
C PHE A 123 19.70 -0.29 3.35
N GLU A 124 19.83 0.73 2.50
CA GLU A 124 21.07 1.08 1.81
C GLU A 124 22.19 1.51 2.75
N ASN A 125 21.84 1.96 3.96
CA ASN A 125 22.79 2.38 4.99
C ASN A 125 23.22 1.23 5.92
N LEU A 126 22.63 0.03 5.76
CA LEU A 126 22.99 -1.13 6.55
C LEU A 126 24.31 -1.72 6.07
N THR A 127 25.16 -2.09 7.03
CA THR A 127 26.38 -2.84 6.72
C THR A 127 26.06 -4.30 6.51
N ALA A 128 26.42 -4.84 5.34
CA ALA A 128 26.23 -6.26 5.04
C ALA A 128 27.14 -7.12 5.94
N LEU A 129 26.55 -8.11 6.59
CA LEU A 129 27.26 -9.09 7.40
C LEU A 129 27.13 -10.47 6.75
N TYR A 130 28.20 -11.27 6.86
CA TYR A 130 28.13 -12.68 6.50
C TYR A 130 27.21 -13.42 7.49
N PRO A 131 26.36 -14.37 7.02
CA PRO A 131 25.48 -15.13 7.89
C PRO A 131 26.28 -15.98 8.86
N GLN A 132 26.07 -15.78 10.16
CA GLN A 132 26.73 -16.52 11.23
C GLN A 132 25.84 -17.56 11.91
N GLU A 133 24.51 -17.40 11.77
CA GLU A 133 23.51 -18.29 12.36
C GLU A 133 22.73 -19.00 11.27
N LYS A 134 22.77 -20.35 11.28
CA LYS A 134 22.02 -21.15 10.31
C LYS A 134 20.51 -21.09 10.59
N ILE A 135 19.73 -20.84 9.56
CA ILE A 135 18.28 -21.00 9.61
C ILE A 135 17.96 -22.47 9.36
N LYS A 136 17.39 -23.14 10.35
CA LYS A 136 16.96 -24.54 10.24
C LYS A 136 15.59 -24.61 9.59
N LEU A 137 15.53 -25.09 8.34
CA LEU A 137 14.28 -25.27 7.59
C LEU A 137 13.61 -26.61 7.87
N GLU A 138 14.39 -27.61 8.28
CA GLU A 138 13.86 -28.91 8.65
C GLU A 138 13.04 -28.80 9.95
N ALA A 139 11.70 -28.80 9.82
CA ALA A 139 10.79 -28.83 10.95
C ALA A 139 10.36 -30.28 11.28
N ASP A 140 10.07 -31.08 10.24
CA ASP A 140 9.53 -32.44 10.35
C ASP A 140 10.31 -33.42 9.50
N ALA A 141 10.39 -34.67 9.96
CA ALA A 141 11.07 -35.74 9.24
C ALA A 141 10.38 -36.13 7.91
N GLU A 142 9.09 -35.85 7.78
CA GLU A 142 8.27 -36.19 6.62
C GLU A 142 8.44 -35.20 5.45
N ASN A 143 8.81 -33.95 5.74
CA ASN A 143 9.01 -32.92 4.71
C ASN A 143 10.40 -33.04 4.07
N LEU A 144 10.49 -33.85 3.02
CA LEU A 144 11.75 -34.07 2.31
C LEU A 144 12.29 -32.82 1.62
N SER A 145 11.43 -31.90 1.19
CA SER A 145 11.84 -30.68 0.47
C SER A 145 12.71 -29.76 1.33
N THR A 146 12.27 -29.48 2.56
CA THR A 146 13.02 -28.63 3.49
C THR A 146 14.30 -29.30 3.99
N ARG A 147 14.30 -30.63 4.13
CA ARG A 147 15.51 -31.40 4.48
C ARG A 147 16.55 -31.35 3.37
N VAL A 148 16.13 -31.52 2.11
CA VAL A 148 17.02 -31.41 0.95
C VAL A 148 17.58 -30.00 0.84
N MET A 149 16.76 -28.96 1.06
CA MET A 149 17.23 -27.57 1.05
C MET A 149 18.28 -27.31 2.15
N ASP A 150 18.06 -27.79 3.36
CA ASP A 150 19.00 -27.62 4.47
C ASP A 150 20.34 -28.34 4.23
N LEU A 151 20.33 -29.41 3.44
CA LEU A 151 21.53 -30.16 3.09
C LEU A 151 22.28 -29.53 1.93
N MET A 152 21.58 -29.12 0.88
CA MET A 152 22.18 -28.66 -0.39
C MET A 152 22.44 -27.16 -0.44
N THR A 153 21.56 -26.35 0.18
CA THR A 153 21.60 -24.89 0.15
C THR A 153 21.32 -24.33 1.53
N PRO A 154 22.23 -24.51 2.49
CA PRO A 154 22.00 -23.98 3.85
C PRO A 154 21.84 -22.46 3.83
N LEU A 155 20.78 -21.97 4.46
CA LEU A 155 20.51 -20.55 4.61
C LEU A 155 20.97 -20.05 5.99
N GLY A 156 21.40 -18.81 6.05
CA GLY A 156 21.79 -18.16 7.28
C GLY A 156 21.20 -16.79 7.44
N LYS A 157 21.17 -16.31 8.67
CA LYS A 157 20.83 -14.91 9.00
C LYS A 157 22.06 -14.05 8.80
N GLY A 158 21.92 -13.01 7.97
CA GLY A 158 22.95 -12.03 7.66
C GLY A 158 22.48 -10.61 7.91
#